data_1f94e737813a8fee31f7c56dede30f71
#
_entry.id   1f94e737813a8fee31f7c56dede30f71
#
_cell.length_a   1.000
_cell.length_b   1.000
_cell.length_c   1.000
_cell.angle_alpha   90.00
_cell.angle_beta   90.00
_cell.angle_gamma   90.00
#
_symmetry.space_group_name_H-M   'P 1'
#
loop_
_entity.id
_entity.type
_entity.pdbx_description
1 polymer ?
#
loop_
_entity_poly.entity_id
_entity_poly.type
_entity_poly.pdbx_seq_one_letter_code
_entity_poly.pdbx_strand_id
1 'polypeptide(L)'
;MRELIAGLGLLLLSMQVASVGGQSAKYPRLSEYMMTPEAEIALARSAAPENVSAHATVKILTASGYKLAARGENGVVCMVMRGFSAPTYTPAQFREIIYDPTIRAPIYFTGPAARMAMPYYELRTELALEGKGPDQIAESVQAAYVKGDLPRRDGASFAYMWSADQNLGSGIGHWHPHMMVFCPYYENSMVGGNEFGSPLPQVSDDAGTPFTVVVIPIDDRLAVKARAK
;
A
#
# COMPACT_ATOMS: atom_id res chain seq x y z
N MET A 1 -5.28 -66.60 -51.86
CA MET A 1 -5.96 -66.32 -50.66
C MET A 1 -4.93 -66.03 -49.58
N ARG A 2 -4.67 -64.75 -49.28
CA ARG A 2 -3.74 -64.30 -48.23
C ARG A 2 -4.45 -63.17 -47.49
N GLU A 3 -4.81 -63.45 -46.29
CA GLU A 3 -5.47 -62.48 -45.40
C GLU A 3 -4.42 -61.50 -44.87
N LEU A 4 -4.70 -60.20 -45.04
CA LEU A 4 -3.93 -59.12 -44.44
C LEU A 4 -4.60 -58.72 -43.09
N ILE A 5 -3.92 -58.98 -42.02
CA ILE A 5 -4.30 -58.52 -40.69
C ILE A 5 -3.74 -57.12 -40.52
N ALA A 6 -4.64 -56.12 -40.48
CA ALA A 6 -4.29 -54.74 -40.15
C ALA A 6 -4.23 -54.56 -38.64
N GLY A 7 -3.03 -54.36 -38.10
CA GLY A 7 -2.80 -54.03 -36.69
C GLY A 7 -3.14 -52.58 -36.40
N LEU A 8 -4.10 -52.35 -35.57
CA LEU A 8 -4.50 -50.99 -35.08
C LEU A 8 -3.63 -50.63 -33.88
N GLY A 9 -2.61 -49.81 -34.14
CA GLY A 9 -1.75 -49.26 -33.09
C GLY A 9 -2.44 -48.14 -32.32
N LEU A 10 -2.77 -48.41 -31.06
CA LEU A 10 -3.31 -47.42 -30.14
C LEU A 10 -2.19 -46.53 -29.61
N LEU A 11 -2.05 -45.30 -30.14
CA LEU A 11 -1.17 -44.28 -29.59
C LEU A 11 -1.80 -43.71 -28.27
N LEU A 12 -1.27 -44.17 -27.16
CA LEU A 12 -1.52 -43.55 -25.85
C LEU A 12 -0.75 -42.22 -25.78
N LEU A 13 -1.45 -41.11 -25.97
CA LEU A 13 -0.92 -39.77 -25.73
C LEU A 13 -0.89 -39.58 -24.21
N SER A 14 0.29 -39.75 -23.61
CA SER A 14 0.49 -39.36 -22.19
C SER A 14 0.50 -37.84 -22.09
N MET A 15 -0.61 -37.26 -21.60
CA MET A 15 -0.63 -35.87 -21.14
C MET A 15 0.27 -35.77 -19.91
N GLN A 16 1.47 -35.24 -20.10
CA GLN A 16 2.29 -34.73 -19.00
C GLN A 16 1.61 -33.49 -18.48
N VAL A 17 0.95 -33.61 -17.34
CA VAL A 17 0.54 -32.48 -16.52
C VAL A 17 1.85 -31.87 -16.00
N ALA A 18 2.29 -30.79 -16.65
CA ALA A 18 3.35 -29.94 -16.11
C ALA A 18 2.84 -29.42 -14.76
N SER A 19 3.36 -29.98 -13.67
CA SER A 19 3.21 -29.36 -12.35
C SER A 19 3.84 -27.98 -12.48
N VAL A 20 2.98 -26.96 -12.45
CA VAL A 20 3.42 -25.58 -12.22
C VAL A 20 4.07 -25.60 -10.86
N GLY A 21 5.38 -25.75 -10.83
CA GLY A 21 6.19 -25.65 -9.63
C GLY A 21 5.91 -24.27 -9.07
N GLY A 22 5.21 -24.21 -7.95
CA GLY A 22 5.03 -22.97 -7.22
C GLY A 22 6.40 -22.38 -6.96
N GLN A 23 6.72 -21.24 -7.57
CA GLN A 23 7.87 -20.45 -7.18
C GLN A 23 7.67 -20.19 -5.69
N SER A 24 8.54 -20.76 -4.86
CA SER A 24 8.58 -20.46 -3.44
C SER A 24 8.64 -18.95 -3.31
N ALA A 25 7.70 -18.37 -2.56
CA ALA A 25 7.55 -16.94 -2.43
C ALA A 25 8.90 -16.31 -2.13
N LYS A 26 9.40 -15.49 -3.04
CA LYS A 26 10.64 -14.71 -2.94
C LYS A 26 10.57 -13.69 -1.78
N TYR A 27 9.43 -13.57 -1.17
CA TYR A 27 9.07 -12.53 -0.22
C TYR A 27 9.00 -13.08 1.22
N PRO A 28 9.26 -12.24 2.23
CA PRO A 28 9.12 -12.59 3.64
C PRO A 28 7.75 -13.21 3.95
N ARG A 29 7.72 -14.02 5.01
CA ARG A 29 6.46 -14.65 5.45
C ARG A 29 5.51 -13.61 5.98
N LEU A 30 4.21 -13.80 5.80
CA LEU A 30 3.19 -12.88 6.31
C LEU A 30 3.36 -12.54 7.80
N SER A 31 3.78 -13.51 8.61
CA SER A 31 4.04 -13.30 10.04
C SER A 31 5.07 -12.20 10.35
N GLU A 32 5.99 -11.90 9.43
CA GLU A 32 6.99 -10.84 9.59
C GLU A 32 6.39 -9.43 9.43
N TYR A 33 5.25 -9.33 8.76
CA TYR A 33 4.51 -8.07 8.59
C TYR A 33 3.48 -7.82 9.69
N MET A 34 3.11 -8.86 10.45
CA MET A 34 2.05 -8.77 11.45
C MET A 34 2.56 -8.08 12.73
N MET A 35 1.64 -7.43 13.41
CA MET A 35 1.79 -6.87 14.75
C MET A 35 0.70 -7.45 15.64
N THR A 36 0.85 -7.35 16.97
CA THR A 36 -0.30 -7.61 17.84
C THR A 36 -1.37 -6.53 17.61
N PRO A 37 -2.65 -6.86 17.72
CA PRO A 37 -3.72 -5.89 17.48
C PRO A 37 -3.56 -4.61 18.32
N GLU A 38 -3.19 -4.74 19.58
CA GLU A 38 -3.00 -3.62 20.51
C GLU A 38 -1.87 -2.70 20.06
N ALA A 39 -0.71 -3.28 19.68
CA ALA A 39 0.43 -2.52 19.19
C ALA A 39 0.12 -1.82 17.86
N GLU A 40 -0.60 -2.51 16.95
CA GLU A 40 -0.95 -1.92 15.66
C GLU A 40 -2.00 -0.79 15.82
N ILE A 41 -2.98 -0.93 16.71
CA ILE A 41 -3.95 0.14 17.03
C ILE A 41 -3.23 1.35 17.62
N ALA A 42 -2.31 1.15 18.58
CA ALA A 42 -1.54 2.23 19.19
C ALA A 42 -0.69 2.97 18.15
N LEU A 43 0.00 2.24 17.30
CA LEU A 43 0.83 2.80 16.23
C LEU A 43 -0.04 3.52 15.18
N ALA A 44 -1.17 2.95 14.75
CA ALA A 44 -2.07 3.59 13.80
C ALA A 44 -2.57 4.96 14.30
N ARG A 45 -2.92 5.06 15.58
CA ARG A 45 -3.39 6.29 16.20
C ARG A 45 -2.31 7.36 16.32
N SER A 46 -1.03 6.99 16.39
CA SER A 46 0.07 7.97 16.40
C SER A 46 0.26 8.73 15.07
N ALA A 47 -0.47 8.34 14.02
CA ALA A 47 -0.44 9.06 12.75
C ALA A 47 -0.98 10.50 12.81
N ALA A 48 -1.69 10.88 13.89
CA ALA A 48 -2.22 12.22 14.08
C ALA A 48 -2.29 12.55 15.60
N PRO A 49 -2.46 13.83 15.98
CA PRO A 49 -2.64 14.22 17.36
C PRO A 49 -3.78 13.46 18.07
N GLU A 50 -3.62 13.20 19.36
CA GLU A 50 -4.54 12.36 20.14
C GLU A 50 -5.99 12.87 20.12
N ASN A 51 -6.20 14.19 20.17
CA ASN A 51 -7.52 14.80 20.16
C ASN A 51 -8.35 14.47 18.90
N VAL A 52 -7.70 14.06 17.81
CA VAL A 52 -8.38 13.62 16.57
C VAL A 52 -8.29 12.12 16.37
N SER A 53 -7.15 11.50 16.67
CA SER A 53 -6.94 10.06 16.42
C SER A 53 -7.65 9.16 17.44
N ALA A 54 -7.95 9.65 18.65
CA ALA A 54 -8.70 8.90 19.66
C ALA A 54 -10.11 8.50 19.18
N HIS A 55 -10.73 9.32 18.35
CA HIS A 55 -12.07 9.13 17.79
C HIS A 55 -12.08 8.54 16.37
N ALA A 56 -10.92 8.16 15.86
CA ALA A 56 -10.78 7.59 14.52
C ALA A 56 -11.19 6.11 14.47
N THR A 57 -11.76 5.71 13.37
CA THR A 57 -11.84 4.29 13.00
C THR A 57 -10.43 3.74 12.79
N VAL A 58 -10.13 2.56 13.31
CA VAL A 58 -8.84 1.90 13.12
C VAL A 58 -9.02 0.60 12.35
N LYS A 59 -8.22 0.42 11.30
CA LYS A 59 -8.05 -0.84 10.58
C LYS A 59 -6.67 -1.42 10.88
N ILE A 60 -6.59 -2.74 11.03
CA ILE A 60 -5.33 -3.48 11.19
C ILE A 60 -5.13 -4.49 10.08
N LEU A 61 -3.89 -4.85 9.81
CA LEU A 61 -3.54 -5.86 8.82
C LEU A 61 -3.93 -7.25 9.32
N THR A 62 -4.54 -8.03 8.43
CA THR A 62 -4.85 -9.45 8.62
C THR A 62 -4.34 -10.25 7.42
N ALA A 63 -4.47 -11.57 7.46
CA ALA A 63 -4.13 -12.44 6.33
C ALA A 63 -4.94 -12.15 5.04
N SER A 64 -6.07 -11.45 5.17
CA SER A 64 -6.95 -11.09 4.05
C SER A 64 -7.08 -9.57 3.85
N GLY A 65 -6.00 -8.81 4.09
CA GLY A 65 -5.99 -7.36 3.98
C GLY A 65 -6.40 -6.65 5.28
N TYR A 66 -6.66 -5.36 5.18
CA TYR A 66 -7.03 -4.53 6.33
C TYR A 66 -8.47 -4.78 6.79
N LYS A 67 -8.65 -5.00 8.09
CA LYS A 67 -9.97 -5.22 8.71
C LYS A 67 -10.21 -4.24 9.85
N LEU A 68 -11.49 -3.97 10.12
CA LEU A 68 -11.91 -3.11 11.20
C LEU A 68 -11.48 -3.68 12.56
N ALA A 69 -10.72 -2.91 13.34
CA ALA A 69 -10.31 -3.24 14.70
C ALA A 69 -11.02 -2.37 15.75
N ALA A 70 -11.24 -1.08 15.44
CA ALA A 70 -11.97 -0.17 16.33
C ALA A 70 -12.85 0.77 15.52
N ARG A 71 -14.11 0.96 15.94
CA ARG A 71 -15.00 1.93 15.32
C ARG A 71 -14.72 3.33 15.91
N GLY A 72 -14.68 4.32 15.03
CA GLY A 72 -14.65 5.72 15.36
C GLY A 72 -15.92 6.43 14.89
N GLU A 73 -16.09 7.67 15.28
CA GLU A 73 -17.29 8.49 15.01
C GLU A 73 -17.01 9.77 14.21
N ASN A 74 -15.72 10.11 14.02
CA ASN A 74 -15.33 11.35 13.35
C ASN A 74 -15.12 11.21 11.82
N GLY A 75 -15.47 10.07 11.25
CA GLY A 75 -15.41 9.82 9.80
C GLY A 75 -14.01 9.64 9.21
N VAL A 76 -12.98 9.56 10.06
CA VAL A 76 -11.59 9.35 9.65
C VAL A 76 -11.15 7.92 9.92
N VAL A 77 -10.08 7.48 9.23
CA VAL A 77 -9.55 6.12 9.35
C VAL A 77 -8.04 6.17 9.59
N CYS A 78 -7.58 5.48 10.63
CA CYS A 78 -6.18 5.22 10.90
C CYS A 78 -5.82 3.78 10.54
N MET A 79 -4.63 3.56 9.99
CA MET A 79 -4.05 2.25 9.76
C MET A 79 -2.53 2.33 9.74
N VAL A 80 -1.85 1.19 9.84
CA VAL A 80 -0.39 1.12 9.66
C VAL A 80 -0.13 0.49 8.31
N MET A 81 0.26 1.29 7.33
CA MET A 81 0.65 0.77 6.02
C MET A 81 1.94 -0.06 6.14
N ARG A 82 2.07 -1.02 5.25
CA ARG A 82 3.27 -1.82 5.01
C ARG A 82 3.86 -1.44 3.66
N GLY A 83 5.01 -1.96 3.30
CA GLY A 83 5.57 -1.84 1.96
C GLY A 83 4.57 -2.18 0.85
N PHE A 84 3.66 -3.11 1.10
CA PHE A 84 2.56 -3.48 0.21
C PHE A 84 1.76 -2.30 -0.35
N SER A 85 1.62 -1.25 0.45
CA SER A 85 0.87 -0.05 0.08
C SER A 85 1.74 1.00 -0.62
N ALA A 86 3.06 0.75 -0.75
CA ALA A 86 3.95 1.68 -1.44
C ALA A 86 3.52 1.89 -2.89
N PRO A 87 3.77 3.07 -3.46
CA PRO A 87 3.52 3.34 -4.87
C PRO A 87 4.31 2.38 -5.75
N THR A 88 3.73 1.99 -6.85
CA THR A 88 4.32 1.00 -7.76
C THR A 88 4.67 1.58 -9.13
N TYR A 89 4.34 2.84 -9.36
CA TYR A 89 4.59 3.50 -10.63
C TYR A 89 5.89 4.31 -10.60
N THR A 90 5.93 5.35 -9.79
CA THR A 90 7.05 6.28 -9.66
C THR A 90 7.13 6.80 -8.23
N PRO A 91 8.33 7.11 -7.71
CA PRO A 91 9.62 6.74 -8.29
C PRO A 91 9.90 5.23 -8.21
N ALA A 92 10.75 4.73 -9.11
CA ALA A 92 11.03 3.31 -9.26
C ALA A 92 11.56 2.63 -7.97
N GLN A 93 12.27 3.38 -7.11
CA GLN A 93 12.79 2.87 -5.85
C GLN A 93 11.72 2.31 -4.91
N PHE A 94 10.49 2.79 -4.99
CA PHE A 94 9.40 2.27 -4.15
C PHE A 94 8.97 0.86 -4.57
N ARG A 95 9.31 0.40 -5.76
CA ARG A 95 9.06 -0.97 -6.19
C ARG A 95 9.90 -1.99 -5.41
N GLU A 96 11.10 -1.60 -4.98
CA GLU A 96 12.01 -2.48 -4.24
C GLU A 96 11.57 -2.71 -2.81
N ILE A 97 10.90 -1.72 -2.21
CA ILE A 97 10.48 -1.78 -0.81
C ILE A 97 9.12 -2.43 -0.59
N ILE A 98 8.40 -2.81 -1.64
CA ILE A 98 7.02 -3.33 -1.53
C ILE A 98 6.92 -4.55 -0.60
N TYR A 99 7.99 -5.34 -0.53
CA TYR A 99 8.08 -6.51 0.34
C TYR A 99 9.07 -6.34 1.51
N ASP A 100 9.45 -5.10 1.86
CA ASP A 100 10.23 -4.83 3.06
C ASP A 100 9.33 -5.05 4.32
N PRO A 101 9.60 -6.09 5.14
CA PRO A 101 8.78 -6.39 6.31
C PRO A 101 8.98 -5.42 7.46
N THR A 102 9.97 -4.53 7.37
CA THR A 102 10.26 -3.55 8.44
C THR A 102 9.41 -2.29 8.34
N ILE A 103 8.77 -2.05 7.19
CA ILE A 103 7.95 -0.86 6.99
C ILE A 103 6.74 -0.87 7.93
N ARG A 104 6.64 0.23 8.67
CA ARG A 104 5.53 0.57 9.56
C ARG A 104 5.23 2.05 9.36
N ALA A 105 4.29 2.33 8.50
CA ALA A 105 3.92 3.68 8.08
C ALA A 105 2.51 4.03 8.57
N PRO A 106 2.37 4.53 9.81
CA PRO A 106 1.07 4.94 10.34
C PRO A 106 0.51 6.11 9.53
N ILE A 107 -0.73 5.97 9.09
CA ILE A 107 -1.43 6.97 8.29
C ILE A 107 -2.82 7.22 8.85
N TYR A 108 -3.24 8.49 8.82
CA TYR A 108 -4.54 8.98 9.17
C TYR A 108 -5.19 9.58 7.92
N PHE A 109 -6.18 8.91 7.38
CA PHE A 109 -6.97 9.41 6.25
C PHE A 109 -8.10 10.29 6.75
N THR A 110 -8.18 11.53 6.29
CA THR A 110 -9.38 12.35 6.46
C THR A 110 -10.60 11.69 5.81
N GLY A 111 -11.81 12.08 6.18
CA GLY A 111 -13.01 11.45 5.61
C GLY A 111 -13.04 11.39 4.07
N PRO A 112 -12.73 12.48 3.35
CA PRO A 112 -12.58 12.41 1.89
C PRO A 112 -11.50 11.44 1.44
N ALA A 113 -10.31 11.44 2.06
CA ALA A 113 -9.22 10.55 1.69
C ALA A 113 -9.53 9.07 2.00
N ALA A 114 -10.25 8.79 3.09
CA ALA A 114 -10.71 7.45 3.43
C ALA A 114 -11.66 6.87 2.37
N ARG A 115 -12.44 7.73 1.70
CA ARG A 115 -13.32 7.31 0.60
C ARG A 115 -12.61 7.24 -0.76
N MET A 116 -11.69 8.16 -1.05
CA MET A 116 -11.14 8.33 -2.39
C MET A 116 -9.71 7.78 -2.56
N ALA A 117 -8.91 7.76 -1.50
CA ALA A 117 -7.51 7.34 -1.55
C ALA A 117 -7.27 5.98 -0.89
N MET A 118 -7.81 5.75 0.31
CA MET A 118 -7.58 4.51 1.06
C MET A 118 -7.88 3.23 0.26
N PRO A 119 -8.96 3.12 -0.56
CA PRO A 119 -9.23 1.91 -1.34
C PRO A 119 -8.08 1.47 -2.25
N TYR A 120 -7.26 2.41 -2.73
CA TYR A 120 -6.07 2.09 -3.55
C TYR A 120 -5.00 1.37 -2.71
N TYR A 121 -4.78 1.79 -1.48
CA TYR A 121 -3.83 1.17 -0.58
C TYR A 121 -4.31 -0.21 -0.12
N GLU A 122 -5.60 -0.36 0.10
CA GLU A 122 -6.21 -1.65 0.42
C GLU A 122 -6.07 -2.63 -0.74
N LEU A 123 -6.39 -2.23 -1.96
CA LEU A 123 -6.24 -3.09 -3.15
C LEU A 123 -4.78 -3.49 -3.37
N ARG A 124 -3.81 -2.56 -3.26
CA ARG A 124 -2.38 -2.90 -3.36
C ARG A 124 -1.98 -3.94 -2.33
N THR A 125 -2.45 -3.80 -1.10
CA THR A 125 -2.19 -4.76 -0.03
C THR A 125 -2.78 -6.14 -0.35
N GLU A 126 -4.00 -6.21 -0.82
CA GLU A 126 -4.67 -7.47 -1.20
C GLU A 126 -3.90 -8.18 -2.31
N LEU A 127 -3.53 -7.45 -3.36
CA LEU A 127 -2.75 -7.98 -4.48
C LEU A 127 -1.35 -8.47 -4.04
N ALA A 128 -0.70 -7.76 -3.11
CA ALA A 128 0.59 -8.19 -2.57
C ALA A 128 0.45 -9.46 -1.72
N LEU A 129 -0.61 -9.58 -0.92
CA LEU A 129 -0.92 -10.78 -0.14
C LEU A 129 -1.24 -11.99 -1.04
N GLU A 130 -1.72 -11.75 -2.26
CA GLU A 130 -1.86 -12.76 -3.31
C GLU A 130 -0.52 -13.15 -3.96
N GLY A 131 0.59 -12.51 -3.58
CA GLY A 131 1.93 -12.78 -4.11
C GLY A 131 2.24 -12.11 -5.44
N LYS A 132 1.48 -11.09 -5.86
CA LYS A 132 1.71 -10.36 -7.10
C LYS A 132 2.94 -9.46 -6.97
N GLY A 133 3.76 -9.43 -8.02
CA GLY A 133 4.91 -8.53 -8.11
C GLY A 133 4.50 -7.07 -8.35
N PRO A 134 5.45 -6.11 -8.18
CA PRO A 134 5.16 -4.68 -8.29
C PRO A 134 4.48 -4.26 -9.60
N ASP A 135 4.94 -4.79 -10.74
CA ASP A 135 4.36 -4.46 -12.04
C ASP A 135 2.91 -4.98 -12.18
N GLN A 136 2.65 -6.21 -11.71
CA GLN A 136 1.30 -6.79 -11.71
C GLN A 136 0.35 -6.00 -10.80
N ILE A 137 0.85 -5.49 -9.66
CA ILE A 137 0.07 -4.64 -8.76
C ILE A 137 -0.25 -3.32 -9.46
N ALA A 138 0.74 -2.68 -10.08
CA ALA A 138 0.54 -1.43 -10.82
C ALA A 138 -0.52 -1.58 -11.93
N GLU A 139 -0.36 -2.61 -12.79
CA GLU A 139 -1.30 -2.92 -13.86
C GLU A 139 -2.72 -3.19 -13.33
N SER A 140 -2.83 -3.97 -12.25
CA SER A 140 -4.13 -4.31 -11.65
C SER A 140 -4.84 -3.10 -11.08
N VAL A 141 -4.10 -2.21 -10.39
CA VAL A 141 -4.64 -0.96 -9.83
C VAL A 141 -5.08 -0.02 -10.95
N GLN A 142 -4.28 0.12 -12.01
CA GLN A 142 -4.65 0.94 -13.16
C GLN A 142 -5.89 0.40 -13.86
N ALA A 143 -5.95 -0.92 -14.08
CA ALA A 143 -7.11 -1.56 -14.70
C ALA A 143 -8.39 -1.36 -13.87
N ALA A 144 -8.30 -1.52 -12.55
CA ALA A 144 -9.42 -1.28 -11.63
C ALA A 144 -9.90 0.17 -11.66
N TYR A 145 -8.96 1.13 -11.76
CA TYR A 145 -9.30 2.55 -11.90
C TYR A 145 -10.02 2.85 -13.22
N VAL A 146 -9.49 2.37 -14.34
CA VAL A 146 -10.08 2.58 -15.68
C VAL A 146 -11.48 1.97 -15.75
N LYS A 147 -11.65 0.79 -15.17
CA LYS A 147 -12.94 0.07 -15.12
C LYS A 147 -13.97 0.75 -14.20
N GLY A 148 -13.53 1.56 -13.24
CA GLY A 148 -14.40 2.21 -12.26
C GLY A 148 -14.64 1.38 -10.99
N ASP A 149 -13.86 0.34 -10.77
CA ASP A 149 -13.88 -0.47 -9.53
C ASP A 149 -13.24 0.30 -8.36
N LEU A 150 -12.39 1.28 -8.67
CA LEU A 150 -11.82 2.22 -7.69
C LEU A 150 -12.47 3.59 -7.82
N PRO A 151 -12.63 4.32 -6.69
CA PRO A 151 -13.24 5.64 -6.71
C PRO A 151 -12.42 6.62 -7.54
N ARG A 152 -13.10 7.51 -8.28
CA ARG A 152 -12.45 8.62 -8.94
C ARG A 152 -11.94 9.64 -7.94
N ARG A 153 -10.76 10.20 -8.21
CA ARG A 153 -10.17 11.27 -7.40
C ARG A 153 -10.46 12.61 -8.11
N ASP A 154 -11.53 13.27 -7.71
CA ASP A 154 -12.02 14.48 -8.40
C ASP A 154 -11.50 15.78 -7.72
N GLY A 155 -10.66 15.69 -6.72
CA GLY A 155 -10.10 16.83 -5.99
C GLY A 155 -9.05 16.40 -4.99
N ALA A 156 -8.48 17.41 -4.33
CA ALA A 156 -7.50 17.18 -3.28
C ALA A 156 -8.14 16.59 -2.01
N SER A 157 -7.46 15.62 -1.43
CA SER A 157 -7.78 15.09 -0.10
C SER A 157 -6.51 14.85 0.70
N PHE A 158 -6.63 14.72 2.02
CA PHE A 158 -5.49 14.81 2.91
C PHE A 158 -5.34 13.58 3.79
N ALA A 159 -4.09 13.22 4.06
CA ALA A 159 -3.73 12.28 5.12
C ALA A 159 -2.57 12.86 5.95
N TYR A 160 -2.43 12.33 7.17
CA TYR A 160 -1.36 12.71 8.08
C TYR A 160 -0.49 11.50 8.40
N MET A 161 0.82 11.69 8.46
CA MET A 161 1.80 10.71 8.89
C MET A 161 2.72 11.36 9.92
N TRP A 162 2.19 11.62 11.13
CA TRP A 162 2.86 12.38 12.17
C TRP A 162 3.54 11.51 13.23
N SER A 163 3.57 10.20 13.02
CA SER A 163 4.15 9.30 14.00
C SER A 163 5.66 9.47 14.14
N ALA A 164 6.12 9.63 15.38
CA ALA A 164 7.54 9.56 15.72
C ALA A 164 8.10 8.12 15.60
N ASP A 165 7.22 7.13 15.57
CA ASP A 165 7.56 5.70 15.55
C ASP A 165 7.39 5.08 14.15
N GLN A 166 7.25 5.90 13.11
CA GLN A 166 7.19 5.43 11.74
C GLN A 166 8.54 4.89 11.27
N ASN A 167 8.51 3.86 10.44
CA ASN A 167 9.64 3.35 9.68
C ASN A 167 9.23 3.18 8.22
N LEU A 168 9.87 3.91 7.32
CA LEU A 168 9.58 3.91 5.88
C LEU A 168 10.47 2.94 5.10
N GLY A 169 11.15 2.03 5.78
CA GLY A 169 11.94 0.96 5.18
C GLY A 169 13.43 1.28 5.04
N SER A 170 14.15 0.30 4.49
CA SER A 170 15.59 0.41 4.25
C SER A 170 15.89 1.56 3.29
N GLY A 171 16.86 2.41 3.66
CA GLY A 171 17.26 3.59 2.87
C GLY A 171 16.55 4.89 3.23
N ILE A 172 15.35 4.85 3.86
CA ILE A 172 14.64 6.04 4.33
C ILE A 172 14.62 6.05 5.87
N GLY A 173 14.28 4.90 6.49
CA GLY A 173 14.16 4.76 7.93
C GLY A 173 13.07 5.65 8.52
N HIS A 174 13.41 6.36 9.60
CA HIS A 174 12.56 7.40 10.15
C HIS A 174 12.67 8.66 9.29
N TRP A 175 11.53 9.26 8.94
CA TRP A 175 11.48 10.53 8.23
C TRP A 175 10.59 11.52 8.98
N HIS A 176 10.66 12.79 8.56
CA HIS A 176 9.87 13.86 9.17
C HIS A 176 8.38 13.53 9.26
N PRO A 177 7.67 13.97 10.30
CA PRO A 177 6.24 14.02 10.26
C PRO A 177 5.80 14.86 9.05
N HIS A 178 4.76 14.41 8.36
CA HIS A 178 4.36 15.05 7.11
C HIS A 178 2.87 14.89 6.83
N MET A 179 2.39 15.74 5.95
CA MET A 179 1.08 15.63 5.35
C MET A 179 1.21 15.03 3.95
N MET A 180 0.28 14.16 3.60
CA MET A 180 0.08 13.70 2.22
C MET A 180 -1.12 14.42 1.63
N VAL A 181 -0.95 14.99 0.45
CA VAL A 181 -2.03 15.59 -0.33
C VAL A 181 -2.23 14.73 -1.58
N PHE A 182 -3.35 14.05 -1.63
CA PHE A 182 -3.76 13.29 -2.80
C PHE A 182 -4.34 14.26 -3.83
N CYS A 183 -3.55 14.64 -4.83
CA CYS A 183 -3.90 15.62 -5.84
C CYS A 183 -3.63 15.05 -7.24
N PRO A 184 -4.66 14.52 -7.92
CA PRO A 184 -4.51 13.89 -9.23
C PRO A 184 -3.80 14.79 -10.24
N TYR A 185 -2.91 14.19 -11.03
CA TYR A 185 -2.20 14.80 -12.16
C TYR A 185 -1.24 15.93 -11.81
N TYR A 186 -0.85 16.09 -10.54
CA TYR A 186 0.19 17.05 -10.17
C TYR A 186 1.55 16.57 -10.65
N GLU A 187 2.34 17.52 -11.16
CA GLU A 187 3.74 17.36 -11.49
C GLU A 187 4.62 18.06 -10.45
N ASN A 188 5.86 17.62 -10.27
CA ASN A 188 6.74 18.19 -9.27
C ASN A 188 7.02 19.69 -9.52
N SER A 189 7.03 20.13 -10.77
CA SER A 189 7.12 21.54 -11.15
C SER A 189 6.01 22.42 -10.59
N MET A 190 4.81 21.84 -10.39
CA MET A 190 3.64 22.55 -9.85
C MET A 190 3.75 22.84 -8.34
N VAL A 191 4.66 22.14 -7.65
CA VAL A 191 4.93 22.33 -6.22
C VAL A 191 6.31 22.94 -5.95
N GLY A 192 6.97 23.44 -6.99
CA GLY A 192 8.27 24.12 -6.88
C GLY A 192 9.46 23.34 -7.40
N GLY A 193 9.29 22.11 -7.91
CA GLY A 193 10.38 21.31 -8.48
C GLY A 193 11.39 20.81 -7.44
N ASN A 194 10.97 20.67 -6.19
CA ASN A 194 11.84 20.30 -5.09
C ASN A 194 12.34 18.85 -5.19
N GLU A 195 13.56 18.61 -4.73
CA GLU A 195 14.14 17.27 -4.69
C GLU A 195 13.42 16.38 -3.67
N PHE A 196 13.33 15.07 -4.00
CA PHE A 196 12.78 14.08 -3.10
C PHE A 196 13.60 14.00 -1.80
N GLY A 197 12.91 14.01 -0.66
CA GLY A 197 13.53 14.00 0.67
C GLY A 197 13.93 15.38 1.20
N SER A 198 13.71 16.46 0.43
CA SER A 198 13.92 17.83 0.92
C SER A 198 12.87 18.22 1.97
N PRO A 199 13.12 19.26 2.80
CA PRO A 199 12.14 19.77 3.76
C PRO A 199 11.02 20.60 3.12
N LEU A 200 10.96 20.67 1.79
CA LEU A 200 9.98 21.45 1.04
C LEU A 200 8.89 20.55 0.47
N PRO A 201 7.71 21.09 0.11
CA PRO A 201 6.68 20.31 -0.57
C PRO A 201 7.23 19.67 -1.86
N GLN A 202 6.93 18.39 -2.07
CA GLN A 202 7.45 17.61 -3.20
C GLN A 202 6.43 16.55 -3.63
N VAL A 203 6.43 16.19 -4.90
CA VAL A 203 5.71 15.02 -5.37
C VAL A 203 6.52 13.79 -4.97
N SER A 204 5.95 12.95 -4.11
CA SER A 204 6.58 11.70 -3.68
C SER A 204 6.19 10.52 -4.57
N ASP A 205 4.92 10.47 -4.99
CA ASP A 205 4.34 9.30 -5.61
C ASP A 205 3.64 9.65 -6.91
N ASP A 206 3.83 8.79 -7.91
CA ASP A 206 3.00 8.69 -9.12
C ASP A 206 2.73 10.04 -9.83
N ALA A 207 3.76 10.88 -9.98
CA ALA A 207 3.68 12.20 -10.63
C ALA A 207 2.92 12.14 -11.97
N GLY A 208 2.05 13.12 -12.22
CA GLY A 208 1.27 13.24 -13.46
C GLY A 208 0.18 12.19 -13.65
N THR A 209 -0.07 11.33 -12.67
CA THR A 209 -1.08 10.27 -12.73
C THR A 209 -2.30 10.59 -11.85
N PRO A 210 -3.42 9.84 -11.99
CA PRO A 210 -4.53 9.94 -11.05
C PRO A 210 -4.14 9.64 -9.58
N PHE A 211 -2.97 9.02 -9.38
CA PHE A 211 -2.54 8.54 -8.07
C PHE A 211 -1.53 9.47 -7.39
N THR A 212 -1.22 10.60 -7.99
CA THR A 212 -0.23 11.55 -7.49
C THR A 212 -0.42 11.90 -6.02
N VAL A 213 0.69 11.88 -5.29
CA VAL A 213 0.77 12.30 -3.89
C VAL A 213 1.84 13.37 -3.76
N VAL A 214 1.45 14.51 -3.21
CA VAL A 214 2.38 15.54 -2.73
C VAL A 214 2.60 15.34 -1.25
N VAL A 215 3.85 15.33 -0.83
CA VAL A 215 4.25 15.28 0.58
C VAL A 215 4.68 16.67 1.02
N ILE A 216 4.21 17.09 2.19
CA ILE A 216 4.55 18.35 2.82
C ILE A 216 5.14 18.03 4.20
N PRO A 217 6.48 18.07 4.37
CA PRO A 217 7.11 17.91 5.66
C PRO A 217 6.63 18.96 6.64
N ILE A 218 6.50 18.58 7.91
CA ILE A 218 6.16 19.49 9.00
C ILE A 218 7.24 19.45 10.08
N ASP A 219 7.15 20.34 11.04
CA ASP A 219 8.11 20.46 12.13
C ASP A 219 8.17 19.17 12.96
N ASP A 220 9.37 18.63 13.19
CA ASP A 220 9.62 17.41 13.94
C ASP A 220 9.09 17.46 15.39
N ARG A 221 8.95 18.67 15.95
CA ARG A 221 8.34 18.87 17.28
C ARG A 221 6.86 18.47 17.33
N LEU A 222 6.22 18.34 16.17
CA LEU A 222 4.82 17.89 16.06
C LEU A 222 4.69 16.36 15.96
N ALA A 223 5.82 15.63 15.94
CA ALA A 223 5.81 14.17 15.87
C ALA A 223 5.10 13.55 17.09
N VAL A 224 4.24 12.58 16.85
CA VAL A 224 3.41 11.90 17.84
C VAL A 224 3.95 10.53 18.15
N LYS A 225 4.16 10.21 19.43
CA LYS A 225 4.57 8.87 19.88
C LYS A 225 3.36 7.95 20.04
N ALA A 226 3.51 6.69 19.62
CA ALA A 226 2.56 5.65 19.90
C ALA A 226 2.46 5.41 21.41
N ARG A 227 1.24 5.32 21.94
CA ARG A 227 0.97 5.02 23.36
C ARG A 227 0.15 3.75 23.43
N ALA A 228 0.72 2.68 24.00
CA ALA A 228 -0.09 1.56 24.45
C ALA A 228 -1.00 2.02 25.60
N LYS A 229 -2.28 1.67 25.50
CA LYS A 229 -3.23 1.87 26.63
C LYS A 229 -3.12 0.71 27.59
#